data_d3ad84b7d7f2961373b271a2c6854cea
#
_entry.id   d3ad84b7d7f2961373b271a2c6854cea
#
_cell.length_a   1.000
_cell.length_b   1.000
_cell.length_c   1.000
_cell.angle_alpha   90.00
_cell.angle_beta   90.00
_cell.angle_gamma   90.00
#
_symmetry.space_group_name_H-M   'P 1'
#
loop_
_entity.id
_entity.type
_entity.pdbx_description
1 polymer ?
#
loop_
_entity_poly.entity_id
_entity_poly.type
_entity_poly.pdbx_seq_one_letter_code
_entity_poly.pdbx_strand_id
1 'polypeptide(L)'
;MIARSDGGYSGGVLRLTEEMQGHGARPCWLGYLGVPDVDAAVARVEEDGGRTLMPGHDIRDVGRIAMVTDPDGAPFYLMIPTPPAGQPDAASDVFSVDRPQHVRWNELQASDQDRSVAFYTRHFGWRQEGDMDMGDFGSYRFLYLGETMIGAIMPRMPQVPQAAWTFYIGVGDIDRAADAARAGGGTILQGPIEIPGGEYSLTAVDPQGAVFGLVGPRS
;
A
#
# COMPACT_ATOMS: atom_id res chain seq x y z
N MET A 1 16.73 -4.29 -1.23
CA MET A 1 15.86 -3.67 -2.25
C MET A 1 15.26 -4.76 -3.14
N ILE A 2 14.02 -4.55 -3.59
CA ILE A 2 13.32 -5.43 -4.55
C ILE A 2 13.45 -4.76 -5.91
N ALA A 3 14.30 -5.31 -6.77
CA ALA A 3 14.54 -4.77 -8.11
C ALA A 3 13.49 -5.29 -9.11
N ARG A 4 13.11 -4.43 -10.04
CA ARG A 4 12.30 -4.78 -11.22
C ARG A 4 13.19 -5.14 -12.40
N SER A 5 12.61 -5.82 -13.38
CA SER A 5 13.33 -6.20 -14.61
C SER A 5 13.68 -5.01 -15.51
N ASP A 6 13.03 -3.86 -15.32
CA ASP A 6 13.32 -2.60 -16.04
C ASP A 6 14.47 -1.79 -15.42
N GLY A 7 15.09 -2.29 -14.36
CA GLY A 7 16.19 -1.64 -13.63
C GLY A 7 15.75 -0.74 -12.48
N GLY A 8 14.45 -0.50 -12.29
CA GLY A 8 13.89 0.23 -11.17
C GLY A 8 13.73 -0.64 -9.91
N TYR A 9 13.12 -0.06 -8.90
CA TYR A 9 12.82 -0.74 -7.63
C TYR A 9 11.34 -0.62 -7.28
N SER A 10 10.76 -1.70 -6.74
CA SER A 10 9.37 -1.70 -6.24
C SER A 10 9.29 -1.52 -4.74
N GLY A 11 10.39 -1.62 -4.01
CA GLY A 11 10.41 -1.48 -2.57
C GLY A 11 11.65 -2.08 -1.93
N GLY A 12 11.55 -2.30 -0.61
CA GLY A 12 12.60 -2.90 0.19
C GLY A 12 12.07 -3.98 1.12
N VAL A 13 12.96 -4.84 1.58
CA VAL A 13 12.67 -5.82 2.63
C VAL A 13 13.50 -5.44 3.86
N LEU A 14 12.83 -5.24 4.98
CA LEU A 14 13.42 -5.00 6.28
C LEU A 14 13.27 -6.26 7.12
N ARG A 15 14.39 -6.73 7.69
CA ARG A 15 14.35 -7.81 8.68
C ARG A 15 13.81 -7.25 10.00
N LEU A 16 12.73 -7.84 10.50
CA LEU A 16 12.21 -7.53 11.83
C LEU A 16 13.17 -8.09 12.90
N THR A 17 13.66 -7.22 13.78
CA THR A 17 14.44 -7.63 14.94
C THR A 17 13.54 -8.14 16.05
N GLU A 18 14.12 -8.87 17.04
CA GLU A 18 13.39 -9.29 18.23
C GLU A 18 12.82 -8.10 19.01
N GLU A 19 13.57 -7.00 19.09
CA GLU A 19 13.14 -5.75 19.71
C GLU A 19 11.89 -5.18 19.01
N MET A 20 11.90 -5.06 17.67
CA MET A 20 10.75 -4.61 16.89
C MET A 20 9.52 -5.52 17.11
N GLN A 21 9.73 -6.83 17.12
CA GLN A 21 8.66 -7.80 17.37
C GLN A 21 8.12 -7.69 18.80
N GLY A 22 8.99 -7.43 19.78
CA GLY A 22 8.63 -7.16 21.17
C GLY A 22 7.76 -5.90 21.32
N HIS A 23 7.96 -4.90 20.47
CA HIS A 23 7.12 -3.70 20.39
C HIS A 23 5.88 -3.88 19.50
N GLY A 24 5.58 -5.10 19.05
CA GLY A 24 4.36 -5.41 18.33
C GLY A 24 4.49 -5.44 16.80
N ALA A 25 5.67 -5.20 16.23
CA ALA A 25 5.86 -5.31 14.79
C ALA A 25 5.56 -6.74 14.30
N ARG A 26 4.88 -6.83 13.18
CA ARG A 26 4.54 -8.10 12.50
C ARG A 26 4.93 -7.99 11.03
N PRO A 27 5.19 -9.11 10.34
CA PRO A 27 5.39 -9.10 8.90
C PRO A 27 4.19 -8.45 8.20
N CYS A 28 4.44 -7.41 7.42
CA CYS A 28 3.42 -6.70 6.64
C CYS A 28 4.09 -5.90 5.53
N TRP A 29 3.31 -5.57 4.52
CA TRP A 29 3.69 -4.58 3.53
C TRP A 29 3.22 -3.20 3.99
N LEU A 30 4.08 -2.19 3.85
CA LEU A 30 3.79 -0.82 4.22
C LEU A 30 4.06 0.10 3.03
N GLY A 31 3.11 0.96 2.72
CA GLY A 31 3.24 1.98 1.70
C GLY A 31 4.01 3.19 2.22
N TYR A 32 4.69 3.87 1.29
CA TYR A 32 5.35 5.15 1.53
C TYR A 32 4.59 6.25 0.79
N LEU A 33 4.12 7.25 1.51
CA LEU A 33 3.46 8.42 0.95
C LEU A 33 4.45 9.58 0.91
N GLY A 34 4.70 10.09 -0.31
CA GLY A 34 5.55 11.26 -0.51
C GLY A 34 4.90 12.52 0.05
N VAL A 35 5.64 13.29 0.84
CA VAL A 35 5.20 14.56 1.43
C VAL A 35 6.28 15.62 1.27
N PRO A 36 5.93 16.91 1.21
CA PRO A 36 6.93 17.98 1.08
C PRO A 36 7.71 18.24 2.38
N ASP A 37 7.16 17.86 3.54
CA ASP A 37 7.76 18.02 4.85
C ASP A 37 7.25 16.92 5.77
N VAL A 38 8.15 16.01 6.18
CA VAL A 38 7.80 14.84 7.00
C VAL A 38 7.37 15.25 8.40
N ASP A 39 8.07 16.18 9.04
CA ASP A 39 7.76 16.56 10.43
C ASP A 39 6.44 17.34 10.51
N ALA A 40 6.20 18.26 9.57
CA ALA A 40 4.93 18.95 9.47
C ALA A 40 3.77 17.99 9.11
N ALA A 41 4.01 16.97 8.31
CA ALA A 41 3.02 15.95 8.00
C ALA A 41 2.69 15.08 9.22
N VAL A 42 3.71 14.66 10.00
CA VAL A 42 3.51 13.95 11.28
C VAL A 42 2.63 14.77 12.22
N ALA A 43 2.93 16.05 12.43
CA ALA A 43 2.15 16.90 13.31
C ALA A 43 0.67 16.97 12.87
N ARG A 44 0.41 17.16 11.57
CA ARG A 44 -0.97 17.20 11.05
C ARG A 44 -1.70 15.85 11.20
N VAL A 45 -0.99 14.73 11.02
CA VAL A 45 -1.55 13.38 11.23
C VAL A 45 -1.97 13.20 12.69
N GLU A 46 -1.14 13.64 13.66
CA GLU A 46 -1.45 13.56 15.09
C GLU A 46 -2.64 14.45 15.47
N GLU A 47 -2.68 15.69 14.96
CA GLU A 47 -3.81 16.63 15.17
C GLU A 47 -5.15 16.05 14.67
N ASP A 48 -5.12 15.19 13.65
CA ASP A 48 -6.33 14.57 13.07
C ASP A 48 -6.58 13.14 13.59
N GLY A 49 -5.94 12.79 14.71
CA GLY A 49 -6.19 11.55 15.46
C GLY A 49 -5.38 10.33 15.05
N GLY A 50 -4.43 10.47 14.12
CA GLY A 50 -3.42 9.46 13.85
C GLY A 50 -2.37 9.38 14.96
N ARG A 51 -1.42 8.48 14.84
CA ARG A 51 -0.36 8.29 15.85
C ARG A 51 0.99 8.11 15.20
N THR A 52 2.03 8.66 15.82
CA THR A 52 3.41 8.39 15.45
C THR A 52 3.87 7.06 16.03
N LEU A 53 4.31 6.15 15.15
CA LEU A 53 4.94 4.88 15.52
C LEU A 53 6.48 5.00 15.53
N MET A 54 7.01 5.83 14.62
CA MET A 54 8.43 6.13 14.54
C MET A 54 8.57 7.60 14.10
N PRO A 55 9.25 8.44 14.91
CA PRO A 55 9.42 9.86 14.58
C PRO A 55 10.29 10.06 13.34
N GLY A 56 10.18 11.25 12.76
CA GLY A 56 10.97 11.64 11.58
C GLY A 56 12.48 11.48 11.82
N HIS A 57 13.14 10.75 10.94
CA HIS A 57 14.60 10.58 10.96
C HIS A 57 15.15 10.43 9.55
N ASP A 58 16.42 10.76 9.38
CA ASP A 58 17.12 10.69 8.11
C ASP A 58 17.79 9.32 7.94
N ILE A 59 17.56 8.70 6.78
CA ILE A 59 18.29 7.50 6.36
C ILE A 59 19.20 7.92 5.20
N ARG A 60 20.50 7.71 5.41
CA ARG A 60 21.52 8.06 4.41
C ARG A 60 21.19 7.44 3.05
N ASP A 61 21.27 8.23 2.00
CA ASP A 61 21.03 7.86 0.60
C ASP A 61 19.58 7.37 0.31
N VAL A 62 18.66 7.48 1.27
CA VAL A 62 17.27 7.08 1.14
C VAL A 62 16.33 8.29 1.26
N GLY A 63 16.51 9.10 2.30
CA GLY A 63 15.68 10.27 2.57
C GLY A 63 15.25 10.38 4.03
N ARG A 64 14.34 11.32 4.31
CA ARG A 64 13.71 11.46 5.62
C ARG A 64 12.39 10.69 5.63
N ILE A 65 12.20 9.86 6.66
CA ILE A 65 11.00 9.04 6.83
C ILE A 65 10.44 9.16 8.24
N ALA A 66 9.14 8.93 8.38
CA ALA A 66 8.44 8.69 9.64
C ALA A 66 7.42 7.58 9.44
N MET A 67 7.11 6.82 10.50
CA MET A 67 6.04 5.84 10.46
C MET A 67 4.89 6.32 11.35
N VAL A 68 3.69 6.33 10.77
CA VAL A 68 2.48 6.81 11.43
C VAL A 68 1.33 5.82 11.22
N THR A 69 0.24 6.02 11.94
CA THR A 69 -1.05 5.40 11.60
C THR A 69 -2.05 6.48 11.22
N ASP A 70 -3.05 6.09 10.44
CA ASP A 70 -4.27 6.86 10.35
C ASP A 70 -5.10 6.77 11.66
N PRO A 71 -6.23 7.49 11.78
CA PRO A 71 -7.09 7.43 12.97
C PRO A 71 -7.70 6.05 13.25
N ASP A 72 -7.77 5.17 12.24
CA ASP A 72 -8.25 3.79 12.36
C ASP A 72 -7.15 2.79 12.74
N GLY A 73 -5.91 3.26 12.77
CA GLY A 73 -4.74 2.45 13.14
C GLY A 73 -4.04 1.78 11.97
N ALA A 74 -4.38 2.07 10.71
CA ALA A 74 -3.67 1.57 9.55
C ALA A 74 -2.29 2.22 9.44
N PRO A 75 -1.18 1.45 9.50
CA PRO A 75 0.17 1.99 9.47
C PRO A 75 0.63 2.30 8.04
N PHE A 76 1.42 3.37 7.90
CA PHE A 76 2.11 3.73 6.66
C PHE A 76 3.32 4.63 6.96
N TYR A 77 4.17 4.80 5.95
CA TYR A 77 5.30 5.73 6.03
C TYR A 77 4.99 7.05 5.32
N LEU A 78 5.49 8.13 5.92
CA LEU A 78 5.67 9.44 5.28
C LEU A 78 7.12 9.54 4.82
N MET A 79 7.38 10.12 3.63
CA MET A 79 8.72 10.16 3.08
C MET A 79 8.99 11.40 2.23
N ILE A 80 10.20 11.96 2.42
CA ILE A 80 10.87 12.79 1.41
C ILE A 80 12.04 11.95 0.91
N PRO A 81 11.98 11.42 -0.33
CA PRO A 81 13.08 10.62 -0.86
C PRO A 81 14.30 11.50 -1.18
N THR A 82 15.50 10.95 -1.04
CA THR A 82 16.70 11.53 -1.63
C THR A 82 16.69 11.21 -3.13
N PRO A 83 16.66 12.23 -4.01
CA PRO A 83 16.69 11.99 -5.45
C PRO A 83 17.99 11.28 -5.87
N PRO A 84 17.96 10.47 -6.93
CA PRO A 84 19.17 9.89 -7.52
C PRO A 84 20.17 10.97 -7.93
N ALA A 85 21.46 10.67 -7.82
CA ALA A 85 22.51 11.60 -8.22
C ALA A 85 22.33 12.06 -9.68
N GLY A 86 22.32 13.36 -9.88
CA GLY A 86 22.13 13.98 -11.21
C GLY A 86 20.68 14.04 -11.70
N GLN A 87 19.69 13.63 -10.88
CA GLN A 87 18.27 13.65 -11.22
C GLN A 87 17.44 14.26 -10.07
N PRO A 88 17.62 15.55 -9.74
CA PRO A 88 16.97 16.18 -8.58
C PRO A 88 15.43 16.20 -8.67
N ASP A 89 14.88 16.15 -9.87
CA ASP A 89 13.44 16.19 -10.14
C ASP A 89 12.84 14.80 -10.43
N ALA A 90 13.60 13.71 -10.18
CA ALA A 90 13.12 12.36 -10.43
C ALA A 90 11.90 12.03 -9.54
N ALA A 91 10.77 11.76 -10.18
CA ALA A 91 9.58 11.26 -9.49
C ALA A 91 9.69 9.74 -9.25
N SER A 92 9.01 9.25 -8.21
CA SER A 92 8.89 7.82 -7.98
C SER A 92 8.06 7.17 -9.10
N ASP A 93 8.55 6.04 -9.62
CA ASP A 93 7.89 5.22 -10.62
C ASP A 93 7.36 3.89 -10.05
N VAL A 94 7.30 3.77 -8.73
CA VAL A 94 6.83 2.53 -8.05
C VAL A 94 5.37 2.21 -8.38
N PHE A 95 4.54 3.24 -8.57
CA PHE A 95 3.13 3.08 -8.95
C PHE A 95 2.96 3.21 -10.47
N SER A 96 2.20 2.28 -11.06
CA SER A 96 1.74 2.35 -12.45
C SER A 96 0.44 1.58 -12.59
N VAL A 97 -0.55 2.13 -13.29
CA VAL A 97 -1.87 1.50 -13.46
C VAL A 97 -1.86 0.23 -14.31
N ASP A 98 -0.81 0.01 -15.12
CA ASP A 98 -0.80 -1.03 -16.15
C ASP A 98 0.51 -1.86 -16.22
N ARG A 99 1.60 -1.40 -15.58
CA ARG A 99 2.91 -2.07 -15.73
C ARG A 99 3.08 -3.22 -14.74
N PRO A 100 3.63 -4.37 -15.19
CA PRO A 100 4.00 -5.45 -14.27
C PRO A 100 5.15 -5.02 -13.34
N GLN A 101 5.25 -5.68 -12.18
CA GLN A 101 6.25 -5.43 -11.14
C GLN A 101 6.15 -4.03 -10.47
N HIS A 102 5.10 -3.27 -10.76
CA HIS A 102 4.75 -2.03 -10.08
C HIS A 102 3.57 -2.25 -9.15
N VAL A 103 3.42 -1.42 -8.13
CA VAL A 103 2.16 -1.32 -7.41
C VAL A 103 1.14 -0.73 -8.38
N ARG A 104 0.04 -1.43 -8.59
CA ARG A 104 -1.01 -1.03 -9.53
C ARG A 104 -2.30 -0.58 -8.84
N TRP A 105 -2.48 -0.99 -7.59
CA TRP A 105 -3.65 -0.68 -6.81
C TRP A 105 -3.34 -0.67 -5.32
N ASN A 106 -3.96 0.25 -4.58
CA ASN A 106 -3.85 0.37 -3.14
C ASN A 106 -5.24 0.24 -2.52
N GLU A 107 -5.44 -0.72 -1.64
CA GLU A 107 -6.72 -1.00 -1.01
C GLU A 107 -6.64 -0.83 0.49
N LEU A 108 -7.46 0.07 1.06
CA LEU A 108 -7.60 0.20 2.50
C LEU A 108 -8.87 -0.47 2.96
N GLN A 109 -8.75 -1.38 3.89
CA GLN A 109 -9.87 -1.87 4.68
C GLN A 109 -9.98 -1.04 5.97
N ALA A 110 -11.02 -0.20 6.06
CA ALA A 110 -11.21 0.78 7.12
C ALA A 110 -12.35 0.39 8.07
N SER A 111 -12.17 0.63 9.36
CA SER A 111 -13.24 0.44 10.36
C SER A 111 -14.30 1.56 10.26
N ASP A 112 -13.86 2.77 9.89
CA ASP A 112 -14.70 3.93 9.62
C ASP A 112 -14.30 4.52 8.26
N GLN A 113 -15.02 4.11 7.22
CA GLN A 113 -14.72 4.48 5.84
C GLN A 113 -14.83 5.98 5.59
N ASP A 114 -15.83 6.67 6.18
CA ASP A 114 -16.01 8.11 6.01
C ASP A 114 -14.86 8.89 6.62
N ARG A 115 -14.44 8.50 7.82
CA ARG A 115 -13.28 9.10 8.50
C ARG A 115 -11.99 8.88 7.74
N SER A 116 -11.77 7.66 7.23
CA SER A 116 -10.58 7.37 6.44
C SER A 116 -10.55 8.15 5.13
N VAL A 117 -11.66 8.23 4.39
CA VAL A 117 -11.75 9.08 3.18
C VAL A 117 -11.41 10.53 3.52
N ALA A 118 -12.03 11.10 4.56
CA ALA A 118 -11.79 12.49 4.98
C ALA A 118 -10.32 12.72 5.35
N PHE A 119 -9.70 11.77 6.05
CA PHE A 119 -8.30 11.83 6.45
C PHE A 119 -7.36 11.85 5.23
N TYR A 120 -7.45 10.86 4.35
CA TYR A 120 -6.52 10.76 3.21
C TYR A 120 -6.71 11.88 2.18
N THR A 121 -7.95 12.32 1.95
CA THR A 121 -8.20 13.47 1.06
C THR A 121 -7.64 14.78 1.62
N ARG A 122 -7.75 15.01 2.94
CA ARG A 122 -7.22 16.22 3.61
C ARG A 122 -5.70 16.25 3.61
N HIS A 123 -5.04 15.13 3.91
CA HIS A 123 -3.60 15.12 4.17
C HIS A 123 -2.75 14.92 2.92
N PHE A 124 -3.26 14.21 1.90
CA PHE A 124 -2.45 13.79 0.76
C PHE A 124 -2.94 14.31 -0.59
N GLY A 125 -3.95 15.21 -0.57
CA GLY A 125 -4.51 15.77 -1.80
C GLY A 125 -5.21 14.74 -2.69
N TRP A 126 -5.58 13.60 -2.14
CA TRP A 126 -6.36 12.60 -2.85
C TRP A 126 -7.81 13.06 -3.01
N ARG A 127 -8.49 12.53 -4.01
CA ARG A 127 -9.91 12.78 -4.26
C ARG A 127 -10.65 11.43 -4.22
N GLN A 128 -11.76 11.39 -3.52
CA GLN A 128 -12.69 10.26 -3.60
C GLN A 128 -13.75 10.59 -4.64
N GLU A 129 -13.93 9.74 -5.64
CA GLU A 129 -14.92 9.93 -6.69
C GLU A 129 -15.41 8.57 -7.20
N GLY A 130 -16.73 8.37 -7.21
CA GLY A 130 -17.34 7.11 -7.57
C GLY A 130 -17.11 5.99 -6.56
N ASP A 131 -17.87 4.94 -6.73
CA ASP A 131 -17.80 3.75 -5.91
C ASP A 131 -18.35 2.53 -6.66
N MET A 132 -18.13 1.36 -6.10
CA MET A 132 -18.71 0.10 -6.54
C MET A 132 -19.45 -0.54 -5.38
N ASP A 133 -20.71 -0.92 -5.60
CA ASP A 133 -21.50 -1.67 -4.62
C ASP A 133 -20.95 -3.10 -4.48
N MET A 134 -20.58 -3.46 -3.26
CA MET A 134 -20.08 -4.79 -2.89
C MET A 134 -21.15 -5.63 -2.18
N GLY A 135 -22.42 -5.27 -2.32
CA GLY A 135 -23.54 -5.93 -1.65
C GLY A 135 -23.44 -5.81 -0.12
N ASP A 136 -23.51 -6.94 0.58
CA ASP A 136 -23.45 -6.98 2.05
C ASP A 136 -22.11 -6.44 2.63
N PHE A 137 -21.09 -6.30 1.81
CA PHE A 137 -19.78 -5.74 2.22
C PHE A 137 -19.72 -4.21 2.11
N GLY A 138 -20.79 -3.55 1.65
CA GLY A 138 -20.88 -2.10 1.54
C GLY A 138 -20.28 -1.53 0.26
N SER A 139 -19.78 -0.32 0.30
CA SER A 139 -19.28 0.42 -0.86
C SER A 139 -17.75 0.37 -0.95
N TYR A 140 -17.23 0.15 -2.16
CA TYR A 140 -15.80 0.20 -2.50
C TYR A 140 -15.51 1.55 -3.14
N ARG A 141 -15.04 2.53 -2.36
CA ARG A 141 -14.91 3.94 -2.75
C ARG A 141 -13.57 4.21 -3.41
N PHE A 142 -13.59 4.66 -4.66
CA PHE A 142 -12.39 4.89 -5.44
C PHE A 142 -11.64 6.15 -5.02
N LEU A 143 -10.31 6.05 -5.04
CA LEU A 143 -9.37 7.13 -4.72
C LEU A 143 -8.57 7.54 -5.94
N TYR A 144 -8.39 8.85 -6.09
CA TYR A 144 -7.63 9.47 -7.16
C TYR A 144 -6.51 10.36 -6.64
N LEU A 145 -5.40 10.38 -7.35
CA LEU A 145 -4.37 11.41 -7.25
C LEU A 145 -4.24 12.09 -8.64
N GLY A 146 -4.63 13.37 -8.72
CA GLY A 146 -4.87 14.02 -10.00
C GLY A 146 -5.96 13.26 -10.78
N GLU A 147 -5.66 12.86 -12.02
CA GLU A 147 -6.55 12.10 -12.88
C GLU A 147 -6.35 10.57 -12.78
N THR A 148 -5.36 10.13 -11.99
CA THR A 148 -5.02 8.72 -11.86
C THR A 148 -5.80 8.08 -10.73
N MET A 149 -6.55 7.02 -11.03
CA MET A 149 -7.18 6.16 -10.03
C MET A 149 -6.08 5.33 -9.37
N ILE A 150 -5.87 5.52 -8.06
CA ILE A 150 -4.74 4.93 -7.32
C ILE A 150 -5.15 3.77 -6.41
N GLY A 151 -6.43 3.60 -6.15
CA GLY A 151 -6.90 2.60 -5.20
C GLY A 151 -8.32 2.84 -4.73
N ALA A 152 -8.65 2.21 -3.61
CA ALA A 152 -9.95 2.38 -2.98
C ALA A 152 -9.89 2.20 -1.45
N ILE A 153 -10.95 2.67 -0.79
CA ILE A 153 -11.24 2.39 0.62
C ILE A 153 -12.53 1.60 0.69
N MET A 154 -12.54 0.50 1.44
CA MET A 154 -13.72 -0.32 1.68
C MET A 154 -13.93 -0.57 3.18
N PRO A 155 -15.14 -0.95 3.59
CA PRO A 155 -15.37 -1.40 4.95
C PRO A 155 -14.49 -2.61 5.29
N ARG A 156 -13.97 -2.62 6.50
CA ARG A 156 -13.10 -3.70 6.99
C ARG A 156 -13.88 -5.00 7.10
N MET A 157 -13.37 -6.03 6.46
CA MET A 157 -13.94 -7.37 6.51
C MET A 157 -13.79 -7.98 7.92
N PRO A 158 -14.76 -8.79 8.39
CA PRO A 158 -14.76 -9.34 9.75
C PRO A 158 -13.50 -10.15 10.12
N GLN A 159 -12.87 -10.81 9.14
CA GLN A 159 -11.64 -11.58 9.34
C GLN A 159 -10.37 -10.75 9.42
N VAL A 160 -10.42 -9.46 9.04
CA VAL A 160 -9.28 -8.54 9.12
C VAL A 160 -9.28 -7.89 10.51
N PRO A 161 -8.25 -8.12 11.34
CA PRO A 161 -8.31 -7.75 12.76
C PRO A 161 -8.27 -6.25 13.02
N GLN A 162 -7.66 -5.48 12.12
CA GLN A 162 -7.50 -4.02 12.20
C GLN A 162 -7.48 -3.40 10.82
N ALA A 163 -7.67 -2.09 10.73
CA ALA A 163 -7.53 -1.36 9.48
C ALA A 163 -6.13 -1.59 8.88
N ALA A 164 -6.07 -1.87 7.59
CA ALA A 164 -4.83 -2.20 6.92
C ALA A 164 -4.88 -1.89 5.43
N TRP A 165 -3.73 -1.47 4.89
CA TRP A 165 -3.49 -1.35 3.46
C TRP A 165 -3.08 -2.70 2.87
N THR A 166 -3.62 -3.01 1.71
CA THR A 166 -3.17 -4.09 0.83
C THR A 166 -2.69 -3.47 -0.48
N PHE A 167 -1.50 -3.85 -0.93
CA PHE A 167 -0.90 -3.36 -2.17
C PHE A 167 -0.96 -4.46 -3.21
N TYR A 168 -1.56 -4.14 -4.37
CA TYR A 168 -1.67 -5.08 -5.49
C TYR A 168 -0.55 -4.81 -6.48
N ILE A 169 0.29 -5.80 -6.69
CA ILE A 169 1.45 -5.73 -7.58
C ILE A 169 1.06 -6.31 -8.94
N GLY A 170 1.39 -5.58 -10.00
CA GLY A 170 1.16 -6.02 -11.37
C GLY A 170 1.98 -7.24 -11.74
N VAL A 171 1.35 -8.22 -12.39
CA VAL A 171 2.00 -9.42 -12.91
C VAL A 171 1.68 -9.62 -14.39
N GLY A 172 2.53 -10.31 -15.10
CA GLY A 172 2.32 -10.59 -16.53
C GLY A 172 1.33 -11.72 -16.80
N ASP A 173 1.06 -12.57 -15.80
CA ASP A 173 0.10 -13.67 -15.86
C ASP A 173 -0.30 -14.05 -14.43
N ILE A 174 -1.59 -13.99 -14.14
CA ILE A 174 -2.10 -14.16 -12.78
C ILE A 174 -2.03 -15.60 -12.29
N ASP A 175 -2.26 -16.58 -13.16
CA ASP A 175 -2.21 -17.99 -12.77
C ASP A 175 -0.77 -18.44 -12.50
N ARG A 176 0.17 -18.05 -13.35
CA ARG A 176 1.60 -18.29 -13.11
C ARG A 176 2.09 -17.63 -11.82
N ALA A 177 1.60 -16.42 -11.53
CA ALA A 177 1.95 -15.72 -10.30
C ALA A 177 1.36 -16.40 -9.06
N ALA A 178 0.12 -16.90 -9.15
CA ALA A 178 -0.50 -17.72 -8.09
C ALA A 178 0.28 -19.01 -7.82
N ASP A 179 0.72 -19.70 -8.88
CA ASP A 179 1.52 -20.92 -8.74
C ASP A 179 2.91 -20.64 -8.15
N ALA A 180 3.54 -19.54 -8.56
CA ALA A 180 4.80 -19.08 -7.97
C ALA A 180 4.66 -18.75 -6.49
N ALA A 181 3.57 -18.07 -6.08
CA ALA A 181 3.29 -17.78 -4.68
C ALA A 181 3.15 -19.08 -3.86
N ARG A 182 2.38 -20.07 -4.35
CA ARG A 182 2.24 -21.37 -3.69
C ARG A 182 3.57 -22.12 -3.60
N ALA A 183 4.32 -22.17 -4.70
CA ALA A 183 5.64 -22.83 -4.75
C ALA A 183 6.65 -22.16 -3.80
N GLY A 184 6.53 -20.85 -3.57
CA GLY A 184 7.31 -20.08 -2.60
C GLY A 184 6.85 -20.25 -1.14
N GLY A 185 5.86 -21.10 -0.86
CA GLY A 185 5.33 -21.32 0.49
C GLY A 185 4.27 -20.34 0.93
N GLY A 186 3.79 -19.47 0.05
CA GLY A 186 2.66 -18.59 0.31
C GLY A 186 1.30 -19.31 0.19
N THR A 187 0.27 -18.68 0.66
CA THR A 187 -1.12 -19.18 0.60
C THR A 187 -2.01 -18.18 -0.11
N ILE A 188 -2.77 -18.64 -1.10
CA ILE A 188 -3.79 -17.82 -1.76
C ILE A 188 -5.01 -17.74 -0.84
N LEU A 189 -5.39 -16.53 -0.43
CA LEU A 189 -6.54 -16.28 0.42
C LEU A 189 -7.82 -16.13 -0.40
N GLN A 190 -7.73 -15.47 -1.57
CA GLN A 190 -8.85 -15.24 -2.46
C GLN A 190 -8.36 -15.13 -3.91
N GLY A 191 -9.16 -15.60 -4.85
CA GLY A 191 -8.89 -15.48 -6.28
C GLY A 191 -8.09 -16.63 -6.90
N PRO A 192 -7.64 -16.48 -8.16
CA PRO A 192 -7.87 -15.31 -9.03
C PRO A 192 -9.35 -15.08 -9.38
N ILE A 193 -9.80 -13.84 -9.26
CA ILE A 193 -11.16 -13.40 -9.59
C ILE A 193 -11.07 -12.34 -10.69
N GLU A 194 -11.94 -12.43 -11.69
CA GLU A 194 -12.03 -11.41 -12.72
C GLU A 194 -12.49 -10.07 -12.13
N ILE A 195 -11.85 -8.99 -12.54
CA ILE A 195 -12.15 -7.62 -12.13
C ILE A 195 -12.60 -6.80 -13.34
N PRO A 196 -13.27 -5.64 -13.16
CA PRO A 196 -13.60 -4.75 -14.25
C PRO A 196 -12.37 -4.42 -15.11
N GLY A 197 -12.52 -4.54 -16.44
CA GLY A 197 -11.41 -4.36 -17.38
C GLY A 197 -10.84 -5.67 -17.93
N GLY A 198 -11.30 -6.84 -17.45
CA GLY A 198 -10.95 -8.17 -18.00
C GLY A 198 -9.61 -8.72 -17.46
N GLU A 199 -9.02 -8.07 -16.49
CA GLU A 199 -7.90 -8.62 -15.73
C GLU A 199 -8.39 -9.41 -14.51
N TYR A 200 -7.47 -10.03 -13.80
CA TYR A 200 -7.74 -10.84 -12.62
C TYR A 200 -6.96 -10.31 -11.43
N SER A 201 -7.55 -10.41 -10.25
CA SER A 201 -6.87 -10.12 -9.00
C SER A 201 -6.88 -11.33 -8.06
N LEU A 202 -5.91 -11.40 -7.20
CA LEU A 202 -5.88 -12.32 -6.07
C LEU A 202 -5.28 -11.63 -4.84
N THR A 203 -5.65 -12.16 -3.68
CA THR A 203 -5.02 -11.82 -2.41
C THR A 203 -4.32 -13.06 -1.86
N ALA A 204 -3.13 -12.89 -1.36
CA ALA A 204 -2.30 -13.96 -0.81
C ALA A 204 -1.58 -13.52 0.45
N VAL A 205 -1.04 -14.49 1.17
CA VAL A 205 -0.14 -14.27 2.31
C VAL A 205 1.18 -14.97 2.02
N ASP A 206 2.27 -14.28 2.31
CA ASP A 206 3.61 -14.84 2.16
C ASP A 206 3.96 -15.82 3.29
N PRO A 207 5.08 -16.57 3.22
CA PRO A 207 5.47 -17.53 4.26
C PRO A 207 5.69 -16.92 5.65
N GLN A 208 5.86 -15.60 5.76
CA GLN A 208 6.02 -14.88 7.02
C GLN A 208 4.69 -14.35 7.56
N GLY A 209 3.61 -14.41 6.79
CA GLY A 209 2.29 -13.96 7.18
C GLY A 209 1.92 -12.56 6.68
N ALA A 210 2.73 -11.94 5.80
CA ALA A 210 2.39 -10.64 5.22
C ALA A 210 1.40 -10.80 4.07
N VAL A 211 0.29 -10.07 4.13
CA VAL A 211 -0.75 -10.06 3.10
C VAL A 211 -0.31 -9.16 1.94
N PHE A 212 -0.56 -9.60 0.72
CA PHE A 212 -0.33 -8.83 -0.51
C PHE A 212 -1.37 -9.18 -1.58
N GLY A 213 -1.55 -8.29 -2.53
CA GLY A 213 -2.38 -8.52 -3.71
C GLY A 213 -1.54 -8.67 -4.98
N LEU A 214 -2.08 -9.39 -5.95
CA LEU A 214 -1.56 -9.45 -7.32
C LEU A 214 -2.68 -9.11 -8.30
N VAL A 215 -2.33 -8.46 -9.41
CA VAL A 215 -3.27 -8.09 -10.47
C VAL A 215 -2.61 -8.23 -11.84
N GLY A 216 -3.33 -8.80 -12.80
CA GLY A 216 -2.83 -8.96 -14.16
C GLY A 216 -3.73 -9.79 -15.05
N PRO A 217 -3.34 -9.94 -16.33
CA PRO A 217 -4.09 -10.76 -17.28
C PRO A 217 -3.97 -12.25 -16.93
N ARG A 218 -4.88 -13.01 -17.52
CA ARG A 218 -4.83 -14.47 -17.60
C ARG A 218 -4.52 -14.84 -19.04
N SER A 219 -3.41 -15.57 -19.30
CA SER A 219 -2.98 -15.99 -20.64
C SER A 219 -3.21 -17.49 -20.88
#